data_1fffef8a024316dfcad42a519fde0444
#
_entry.id   1fffef8a024316dfcad42a519fde0444
#
_cell.length_a   1.000
_cell.length_b   1.000
_cell.length_c   1.000
_cell.angle_alpha   90.00
_cell.angle_beta   90.00
_cell.angle_gamma   90.00
#
_symmetry.space_group_name_H-M   'P 1'
#
loop_
_entity.id
_entity.type
_entity.pdbx_description
1 polymer ?
#
loop_
_entity_poly.entity_id
_entity_poly.type
_entity_poly.pdbx_seq_one_letter_code
_entity_poly.pdbx_strand_id
1 'polypeptide(L)'
;MSVFLVSDTVTLSDISRGMNTYLILLLAQFALIVLVAPAMTASSIASERERQTLELLLVTNTGSMRIVFGKLMESFAFLARLIVSSLPGMCLTMLLGGVTLFHILSGLLFLLCCAFAAASVGILCSSFMKNTVGATIISYIILLAIGAGTLMPLVDGIDKAKITDVLYNSAAYAAMTPFDALKMIPKTLLINPGVGLVSLIESQTGMIQSDFASMRGRLNAMFLLLEKIGYEVVPFLNMAIMIIAALILVCIASALVRPRRVRVRRKA
;
A
#
# COMPACT_ATOMS: atom_id res chain seq x y z
N MET A 1 11.73 -36.29 -42.77
CA MET A 1 12.18 -35.28 -41.77
C MET A 1 10.95 -34.50 -41.35
N SER A 2 10.21 -35.05 -40.38
CA SER A 2 8.92 -34.53 -39.89
C SER A 2 9.22 -33.45 -38.87
N VAL A 3 8.95 -32.20 -39.26
CA VAL A 3 8.96 -31.07 -38.34
C VAL A 3 7.80 -31.27 -37.37
N PHE A 4 8.10 -31.64 -36.14
CA PHE A 4 7.16 -31.58 -35.02
C PHE A 4 6.81 -30.11 -34.78
N LEU A 5 5.74 -29.65 -35.38
CA LEU A 5 5.02 -28.49 -34.94
C LEU A 5 4.31 -28.90 -33.63
N VAL A 6 5.02 -28.73 -32.52
CA VAL A 6 4.37 -28.65 -31.21
C VAL A 6 3.58 -27.34 -31.22
N SER A 7 2.39 -27.37 -31.74
CA SER A 7 1.38 -26.38 -31.45
C SER A 7 0.88 -26.68 -30.03
N ASP A 8 1.67 -26.25 -29.01
CA ASP A 8 1.16 -26.12 -27.68
C ASP A 8 0.02 -25.11 -27.75
N THR A 9 -1.19 -25.63 -27.93
CA THR A 9 -2.41 -24.87 -27.74
C THR A 9 -2.46 -24.53 -26.27
N VAL A 10 -1.90 -23.34 -25.92
CA VAL A 10 -2.08 -22.75 -24.60
C VAL A 10 -3.58 -22.71 -24.37
N THR A 11 -4.08 -23.56 -23.50
CA THR A 11 -5.50 -23.65 -23.21
C THR A 11 -5.91 -22.47 -22.32
N LEU A 12 -7.17 -22.04 -22.39
CA LEU A 12 -7.69 -20.98 -21.50
C LEU A 12 -7.48 -21.33 -20.03
N SER A 13 -7.45 -22.62 -19.69
CA SER A 13 -7.14 -23.12 -18.35
C SER A 13 -5.68 -22.85 -17.92
N ASP A 14 -4.74 -22.82 -18.83
CA ASP A 14 -3.32 -22.57 -18.53
C ASP A 14 -3.08 -21.07 -18.32
N ILE A 15 -3.73 -20.22 -19.11
CA ILE A 15 -3.71 -18.77 -18.96
C ILE A 15 -4.28 -18.37 -17.58
N SER A 16 -5.39 -18.97 -17.17
CA SER A 16 -5.98 -18.70 -15.85
C SER A 16 -5.10 -19.17 -14.69
N ARG A 17 -4.34 -20.27 -14.86
CA ARG A 17 -3.40 -20.79 -13.85
C ARG A 17 -2.24 -19.80 -13.62
N GLY A 18 -1.62 -19.30 -14.69
CA GLY A 18 -0.54 -18.33 -14.58
C GLY A 18 -0.98 -17.06 -13.85
N MET A 19 -2.14 -16.52 -14.23
CA MET A 19 -2.70 -15.33 -13.59
C MET A 19 -3.05 -15.57 -12.12
N ASN A 20 -3.71 -16.68 -11.78
CA ASN A 20 -4.04 -17.02 -10.39
C ASN A 20 -2.79 -17.21 -9.53
N THR A 21 -1.74 -17.84 -10.06
CA THR A 21 -0.47 -17.99 -9.35
C THR A 21 0.18 -16.65 -9.09
N TYR A 22 0.18 -15.75 -10.07
CA TYR A 22 0.67 -14.37 -9.93
C TYR A 22 -0.08 -13.62 -8.83
N LEU A 23 -1.43 -13.70 -8.82
CA LEU A 23 -2.27 -13.04 -7.82
C LEU A 23 -1.97 -13.54 -6.40
N ILE A 24 -1.83 -14.85 -6.24
CA ILE A 24 -1.48 -15.45 -4.93
C ILE A 24 -0.11 -14.94 -4.46
N LEU A 25 0.89 -14.90 -5.35
CA LEU A 25 2.22 -14.37 -5.02
C LEU A 25 2.16 -12.87 -4.66
N LEU A 26 1.41 -12.06 -5.42
CA LEU A 26 1.25 -10.64 -5.16
C LEU A 26 0.58 -10.38 -3.81
N LEU A 27 -0.51 -11.10 -3.49
CA LEU A 27 -1.22 -11.01 -2.21
C LEU A 27 -0.36 -11.48 -1.04
N ALA A 28 0.35 -12.62 -1.20
CA ALA A 28 1.26 -13.13 -0.18
C ALA A 28 2.38 -12.13 0.13
N GLN A 29 2.93 -11.50 -0.90
CA GLN A 29 3.98 -10.51 -0.74
C GLN A 29 3.47 -9.21 -0.11
N PHE A 30 2.27 -8.76 -0.46
CA PHE A 30 1.62 -7.63 0.20
C PHE A 30 1.40 -7.92 1.70
N ALA A 31 0.87 -9.10 2.04
CA ALA A 31 0.68 -9.52 3.43
C ALA A 31 2.01 -9.57 4.20
N LEU A 32 3.07 -10.05 3.56
CA LEU A 32 4.40 -10.11 4.14
C LEU A 32 4.96 -8.71 4.39
N ILE A 33 4.77 -7.75 3.49
CA ILE A 33 5.16 -6.35 3.70
C ILE A 33 4.43 -5.76 4.91
N VAL A 34 3.12 -5.94 5.02
CA VAL A 34 2.31 -5.42 6.13
C VAL A 34 2.78 -6.01 7.48
N LEU A 35 3.22 -7.27 7.46
CA LEU A 35 3.69 -7.95 8.66
C LEU A 35 5.14 -7.58 9.03
N VAL A 36 6.05 -7.51 8.06
CA VAL A 36 7.49 -7.30 8.31
C VAL A 36 7.83 -5.82 8.49
N ALA A 37 7.16 -4.92 7.77
CA ALA A 37 7.50 -3.50 7.81
C ALA A 37 7.46 -2.91 9.24
N PRO A 38 6.40 -3.09 10.06
CA PRO A 38 6.39 -2.56 11.43
C PRO A 38 7.48 -3.16 12.30
N ALA A 39 7.73 -4.47 12.19
CA ALA A 39 8.72 -5.16 12.99
C ALA A 39 10.13 -4.57 12.79
N MET A 40 10.49 -4.29 11.55
CA MET A 40 11.82 -3.77 11.19
C MET A 40 11.97 -2.27 11.45
N THR A 41 10.92 -1.48 11.17
CA THR A 41 11.01 -0.02 11.21
C THR A 41 10.73 0.57 12.59
N ALA A 42 9.81 -0.01 13.35
CA ALA A 42 9.41 0.52 14.64
C ALA A 42 10.51 0.42 15.70
N SER A 43 11.43 -0.52 15.56
CA SER A 43 12.58 -0.65 16.46
C SER A 43 13.75 0.29 16.13
N SER A 44 13.80 0.87 14.94
CA SER A 44 15.01 1.51 14.39
C SER A 44 15.52 2.72 15.19
N ILE A 45 14.63 3.61 15.66
CA ILE A 45 14.98 4.79 16.47
C ILE A 45 14.72 4.49 17.96
N ALA A 46 13.67 3.74 18.27
CA ALA A 46 13.32 3.40 19.65
C ALA A 46 14.43 2.59 20.35
N SER A 47 15.12 1.70 19.63
CA SER A 47 16.26 0.94 20.17
C SER A 47 17.45 1.82 20.52
N GLU A 48 17.74 2.84 19.71
CA GLU A 48 18.82 3.81 20.01
C GLU A 48 18.46 4.67 21.23
N ARG A 49 17.19 5.02 21.39
CA ARG A 49 16.70 5.74 22.57
C ARG A 49 16.75 4.88 23.83
N GLU A 50 16.35 3.61 23.71
CA GLU A 50 16.38 2.64 24.82
C GLU A 50 17.82 2.40 25.31
N ARG A 51 18.78 2.34 24.36
CA ARG A 51 20.23 2.20 24.66
C ARG A 51 20.92 3.52 25.03
N GLN A 52 20.21 4.65 25.09
CA GLN A 52 20.73 6.00 25.36
C GLN A 52 21.81 6.48 24.36
N THR A 53 21.88 5.87 23.18
CA THR A 53 22.85 6.23 22.12
C THR A 53 22.33 7.36 21.21
N LEU A 54 21.03 7.64 21.23
CA LEU A 54 20.42 8.67 20.40
C LEU A 54 20.98 10.06 20.70
N GLU A 55 21.28 10.38 21.96
CA GLU A 55 21.84 11.68 22.35
C GLU A 55 23.24 11.89 21.80
N LEU A 56 24.07 10.83 21.79
CA LEU A 56 25.40 10.85 21.19
C LEU A 56 25.32 11.12 19.67
N LEU A 57 24.34 10.55 19.00
CA LEU A 57 24.09 10.72 17.57
C LEU A 57 23.62 12.14 17.24
N LEU A 58 22.87 12.79 18.14
CA LEU A 58 22.39 14.15 17.99
C LEU A 58 23.47 15.22 18.29
N VAL A 59 24.49 14.87 19.08
CA VAL A 59 25.67 15.75 19.34
C VAL A 59 26.58 15.84 18.11
N THR A 60 26.65 14.80 17.29
CA THR A 60 27.30 14.89 15.99
C THR A 60 26.47 15.83 15.11
N ASN A 61 27.07 16.81 14.48
CA ASN A 61 26.45 17.91 13.74
C ASN A 61 25.53 17.45 12.55
N THR A 62 24.83 16.34 12.73
CA THR A 62 23.87 15.76 11.79
C THR A 62 22.44 16.20 12.12
N GLY A 63 21.77 16.85 11.18
CA GLY A 63 20.38 17.26 11.34
C GLY A 63 19.45 16.08 11.57
N SER A 64 18.46 16.23 12.46
CA SER A 64 17.48 15.17 12.79
C SER A 64 16.78 14.57 11.56
N MET A 65 16.52 15.38 10.53
CA MET A 65 15.93 14.91 9.27
C MET A 65 16.83 13.88 8.56
N ARG A 66 18.14 14.10 8.56
CA ARG A 66 19.11 13.20 7.91
C ARG A 66 19.15 11.84 8.64
N ILE A 67 19.07 11.87 9.97
CA ILE A 67 19.05 10.65 10.79
C ILE A 67 17.77 9.85 10.51
N VAL A 68 16.59 10.49 10.58
CA VAL A 68 15.30 9.83 10.36
C VAL A 68 15.20 9.27 8.95
N PHE A 69 15.61 10.06 7.95
CA PHE A 69 15.59 9.63 6.55
C PHE A 69 16.58 8.48 6.28
N GLY A 70 17.77 8.52 6.89
CA GLY A 70 18.75 7.42 6.81
C GLY A 70 18.20 6.11 7.36
N LYS A 71 17.53 6.15 8.53
CA LYS A 71 16.88 4.99 9.14
C LYS A 71 15.68 4.46 8.31
N LEU A 72 14.91 5.39 7.72
CA LEU A 72 13.86 4.99 6.79
C LEU A 72 14.42 4.27 5.58
N MET A 73 15.49 4.81 4.96
CA MET A 73 16.12 4.21 3.79
C MET A 73 16.75 2.85 4.09
N GLU A 74 17.35 2.68 5.27
CA GLU A 74 17.87 1.39 5.74
C GLU A 74 16.76 0.33 5.80
N SER A 75 15.65 0.65 6.47
CA SER A 75 14.49 -0.25 6.61
C SER A 75 13.80 -0.50 5.27
N PHE A 76 13.62 0.54 4.47
CA PHE A 76 13.05 0.44 3.13
C PHE A 76 13.91 -0.43 2.20
N ALA A 77 15.24 -0.28 2.23
CA ALA A 77 16.14 -1.09 1.43
C ALA A 77 16.08 -2.58 1.80
N PHE A 78 15.81 -2.91 3.06
CA PHE A 78 15.56 -4.30 3.48
C PHE A 78 14.27 -4.83 2.84
N LEU A 79 13.16 -4.07 2.96
CA LEU A 79 11.87 -4.45 2.36
C LEU A 79 11.96 -4.54 0.82
N ALA A 80 12.66 -3.59 0.19
CA ALA A 80 12.87 -3.60 -1.25
C ALA A 80 13.64 -4.84 -1.72
N ARG A 81 14.68 -5.26 -0.98
CA ARG A 81 15.41 -6.50 -1.28
C ARG A 81 14.50 -7.73 -1.19
N LEU A 82 13.61 -7.77 -0.19
CA LEU A 82 12.65 -8.84 -0.02
C LEU A 82 11.65 -8.88 -1.19
N ILE A 83 11.19 -7.71 -1.65
CA ILE A 83 10.31 -7.59 -2.82
C ILE A 83 11.04 -8.06 -4.09
N VAL A 84 12.27 -7.61 -4.32
CA VAL A 84 13.05 -7.96 -5.50
C VAL A 84 13.43 -9.45 -5.51
N SER A 85 13.66 -10.06 -4.35
CA SER A 85 13.97 -11.50 -4.25
C SER A 85 12.84 -12.40 -4.72
N SER A 86 11.58 -11.91 -4.77
CA SER A 86 10.43 -12.67 -5.30
C SER A 86 10.29 -12.58 -6.82
N LEU A 87 11.04 -11.69 -7.50
CA LEU A 87 10.98 -11.53 -8.96
C LEU A 87 11.14 -12.84 -9.74
N PRO A 88 12.09 -13.73 -9.42
CA PRO A 88 12.20 -14.99 -10.15
C PRO A 88 10.90 -15.80 -10.10
N GLY A 89 10.23 -15.86 -8.94
CA GLY A 89 8.94 -16.53 -8.79
C GLY A 89 7.84 -15.88 -9.63
N MET A 90 7.77 -14.55 -9.65
CA MET A 90 6.82 -13.81 -10.49
C MET A 90 7.11 -13.99 -11.98
N CYS A 91 8.38 -14.01 -12.39
CA CYS A 91 8.76 -14.27 -13.79
C CYS A 91 8.36 -15.68 -14.26
N LEU A 92 8.40 -16.69 -13.38
CA LEU A 92 7.92 -18.04 -13.71
C LEU A 92 6.44 -18.05 -14.07
N THR A 93 5.63 -17.15 -13.52
CA THR A 93 4.19 -17.06 -13.88
C THR A 93 3.97 -16.63 -15.33
N MET A 94 4.92 -15.90 -15.94
CA MET A 94 4.86 -15.56 -17.37
C MET A 94 4.96 -16.82 -18.25
N LEU A 95 5.75 -17.80 -17.83
CA LEU A 95 5.89 -19.08 -18.57
C LEU A 95 4.61 -19.92 -18.52
N LEU A 96 3.79 -19.74 -17.47
CA LEU A 96 2.48 -20.38 -17.35
C LEU A 96 1.42 -19.70 -18.22
N GLY A 97 1.70 -18.49 -18.72
CA GLY A 97 0.79 -17.70 -19.56
C GLY A 97 -0.13 -16.76 -18.79
N GLY A 98 -0.73 -15.80 -19.51
CA GLY A 98 -1.69 -14.83 -18.96
C GLY A 98 -1.08 -13.64 -18.24
N VAL A 99 0.19 -13.66 -17.86
CA VAL A 99 0.88 -12.57 -17.17
C VAL A 99 1.87 -11.89 -18.11
N THR A 100 1.82 -10.57 -18.21
CA THR A 100 2.77 -9.77 -18.99
C THR A 100 3.84 -9.15 -18.09
N LEU A 101 4.95 -8.74 -18.69
CA LEU A 101 6.00 -8.01 -17.97
C LEU A 101 5.46 -6.71 -17.31
N PHE A 102 4.50 -6.06 -17.98
CA PHE A 102 3.87 -4.86 -17.44
C PHE A 102 3.08 -5.14 -16.15
N HIS A 103 2.39 -6.28 -16.05
CA HIS A 103 1.68 -6.70 -14.83
C HIS A 103 2.66 -6.87 -13.66
N ILE A 104 3.81 -7.54 -13.89
CA ILE A 104 4.83 -7.76 -12.88
C ILE A 104 5.43 -6.42 -12.44
N LEU A 105 5.78 -5.56 -13.39
CA LEU A 105 6.43 -4.29 -13.10
C LEU A 105 5.51 -3.33 -12.33
N SER A 106 4.24 -3.23 -12.72
CA SER A 106 3.24 -2.41 -12.03
C SER A 106 2.92 -2.94 -10.63
N GLY A 107 2.81 -4.27 -10.46
CA GLY A 107 2.66 -4.91 -9.16
C GLY A 107 3.84 -4.66 -8.24
N LEU A 108 5.05 -4.79 -8.75
CA LEU A 108 6.28 -4.55 -8.01
C LEU A 108 6.40 -3.07 -7.58
N LEU A 109 6.11 -2.13 -8.48
CA LEU A 109 6.12 -0.70 -8.17
C LEU A 109 5.10 -0.38 -7.07
N PHE A 110 3.90 -0.95 -7.16
CA PHE A 110 2.87 -0.80 -6.14
C PHE A 110 3.33 -1.32 -4.78
N LEU A 111 3.92 -2.52 -4.72
CA LEU A 111 4.44 -3.10 -3.49
C LEU A 111 5.58 -2.27 -2.88
N LEU A 112 6.46 -1.68 -3.70
CA LEU A 112 7.49 -0.76 -3.23
C LEU A 112 6.90 0.51 -2.60
N CYS A 113 5.85 1.08 -3.19
CA CYS A 113 5.14 2.22 -2.60
C CYS A 113 4.47 1.85 -1.28
N CYS A 114 3.84 0.66 -1.19
CA CYS A 114 3.28 0.14 0.06
C CYS A 114 4.34 -0.06 1.14
N ALA A 115 5.49 -0.64 0.78
CA ALA A 115 6.61 -0.85 1.69
C ALA A 115 7.15 0.49 2.23
N PHE A 116 7.29 1.49 1.38
CA PHE A 116 7.73 2.83 1.77
C PHE A 116 6.75 3.50 2.72
N ALA A 117 5.45 3.42 2.42
CA ALA A 117 4.40 3.97 3.28
C ALA A 117 4.34 3.25 4.64
N ALA A 118 4.38 1.92 4.66
CA ALA A 118 4.39 1.14 5.89
C ALA A 118 5.65 1.41 6.74
N ALA A 119 6.82 1.53 6.11
CA ALA A 119 8.07 1.90 6.76
C ALA A 119 7.99 3.30 7.41
N SER A 120 7.36 4.28 6.74
CA SER A 120 7.20 5.64 7.28
C SER A 120 6.33 5.67 8.54
N VAL A 121 5.27 4.85 8.60
CA VAL A 121 4.44 4.67 9.80
C VAL A 121 5.27 4.10 10.94
N GLY A 122 6.06 3.05 10.69
CA GLY A 122 6.92 2.45 11.71
C GLY A 122 7.97 3.42 12.26
N ILE A 123 8.61 4.20 11.39
CA ILE A 123 9.58 5.25 11.79
C ILE A 123 8.90 6.34 12.66
N LEU A 124 7.69 6.76 12.30
CA LEU A 124 6.93 7.72 13.12
C LEU A 124 6.69 7.16 14.53
N CYS A 125 6.20 5.92 14.64
CA CYS A 125 5.96 5.26 15.92
C CYS A 125 7.26 5.12 16.73
N SER A 126 8.36 4.74 16.06
CA SER A 126 9.69 4.66 16.64
C SER A 126 10.20 6.01 17.17
N SER A 127 9.88 7.10 16.51
CA SER A 127 10.26 8.46 16.92
C SER A 127 9.52 8.94 18.16
N PHE A 128 8.29 8.47 18.35
CA PHE A 128 7.42 8.89 19.45
C PHE A 128 7.65 8.05 20.72
N MET A 129 7.85 6.74 20.56
CA MET A 129 7.97 5.80 21.68
C MET A 129 9.38 5.75 22.29
N LYS A 130 9.44 5.39 23.58
CA LYS A 130 10.72 5.19 24.30
C LYS A 130 11.20 3.75 24.23
N ASN A 131 10.29 2.78 24.11
CA ASN A 131 10.56 1.35 24.12
C ASN A 131 10.30 0.74 22.76
N THR A 132 11.14 -0.20 22.34
CA THR A 132 11.05 -0.91 21.06
C THR A 132 9.75 -1.71 20.93
N VAL A 133 9.37 -2.44 21.98
CA VAL A 133 8.15 -3.26 21.99
C VAL A 133 6.90 -2.40 21.85
N GLY A 134 6.82 -1.28 22.59
CA GLY A 134 5.70 -0.35 22.51
C GLY A 134 5.58 0.28 21.13
N ALA A 135 6.72 0.66 20.51
CA ALA A 135 6.75 1.21 19.16
C ALA A 135 6.21 0.22 18.12
N THR A 136 6.61 -1.05 18.24
CA THR A 136 6.17 -2.12 17.33
C THR A 136 4.67 -2.38 17.46
N ILE A 137 4.15 -2.53 18.69
CA ILE A 137 2.72 -2.76 18.93
C ILE A 137 1.87 -1.63 18.38
N ILE A 138 2.24 -0.37 18.66
CA ILE A 138 1.50 0.79 18.17
C ILE A 138 1.56 0.90 16.64
N SER A 139 2.70 0.57 16.04
CA SER A 139 2.84 0.55 14.58
C SER A 139 1.89 -0.45 13.93
N TYR A 140 1.74 -1.66 14.50
CA TYR A 140 0.75 -2.64 14.03
C TYR A 140 -0.68 -2.14 14.21
N ILE A 141 -1.00 -1.54 15.38
CA ILE A 141 -2.35 -0.99 15.63
C ILE A 141 -2.69 0.09 14.60
N ILE A 142 -1.75 1.01 14.31
CA ILE A 142 -1.97 2.07 13.33
C ILE A 142 -2.15 1.49 11.94
N LEU A 143 -1.34 0.52 11.51
CA LEU A 143 -1.50 -0.11 10.19
C LEU A 143 -2.82 -0.87 10.07
N LEU A 144 -3.23 -1.59 11.13
CA LEU A 144 -4.53 -2.24 11.18
C LEU A 144 -5.68 -1.22 11.17
N ALA A 145 -5.54 -0.11 11.91
CA ALA A 145 -6.52 0.96 11.92
C ALA A 145 -6.65 1.64 10.54
N ILE A 146 -5.54 1.84 9.82
CA ILE A 146 -5.57 2.33 8.43
C ILE A 146 -6.25 1.29 7.52
N GLY A 147 -5.87 0.02 7.61
CA GLY A 147 -6.44 -1.04 6.79
C GLY A 147 -7.93 -1.26 7.06
N ALA A 148 -8.32 -1.51 8.30
CA ALA A 148 -9.70 -1.80 8.68
C ALA A 148 -10.56 -0.52 8.81
N GLY A 149 -10.02 0.54 9.41
CA GLY A 149 -10.76 1.79 9.66
C GLY A 149 -11.15 2.53 8.39
N THR A 150 -10.30 2.49 7.36
CA THR A 150 -10.63 3.09 6.06
C THR A 150 -11.66 2.30 5.26
N LEU A 151 -11.96 1.04 5.66
CA LEU A 151 -13.06 0.26 5.13
C LEU A 151 -14.41 0.54 5.83
N MET A 152 -14.39 1.17 7.02
CA MET A 152 -15.61 1.55 7.75
C MET A 152 -16.63 2.32 6.91
N PRO A 153 -16.23 3.30 6.06
CA PRO A 153 -17.18 4.01 5.19
C PRO A 153 -17.94 3.10 4.21
N LEU A 154 -17.40 1.93 3.88
CA LEU A 154 -18.12 0.91 3.11
C LEU A 154 -19.32 0.37 3.92
N VAL A 155 -19.21 0.36 5.26
CA VAL A 155 -20.27 -0.14 6.14
C VAL A 155 -21.31 0.97 6.41
N ASP A 156 -20.90 2.20 6.70
CA ASP A 156 -21.77 3.25 7.20
C ASP A 156 -21.86 4.53 6.36
N GLY A 157 -20.85 4.82 5.54
CA GLY A 157 -20.58 6.18 5.03
C GLY A 157 -20.98 6.48 3.60
N ILE A 158 -21.46 5.50 2.85
CA ILE A 158 -21.92 5.75 1.49
C ILE A 158 -23.43 6.03 1.56
N ASP A 159 -23.83 7.25 1.21
CA ASP A 159 -25.25 7.68 1.17
C ASP A 159 -26.07 6.68 0.36
N LYS A 160 -26.83 5.83 1.06
CA LYS A 160 -27.63 4.75 0.45
C LYS A 160 -28.53 5.27 -0.67
N ALA A 161 -29.10 6.45 -0.49
CA ALA A 161 -30.01 7.06 -1.47
C ALA A 161 -29.27 7.41 -2.80
N LYS A 162 -28.10 8.03 -2.73
CA LYS A 162 -27.34 8.43 -3.92
C LYS A 162 -26.78 7.24 -4.68
N ILE A 163 -26.33 6.20 -3.97
CA ILE A 163 -25.82 5.00 -4.61
C ILE A 163 -26.95 4.18 -5.21
N THR A 164 -28.08 4.08 -4.52
CA THR A 164 -29.25 3.37 -5.03
C THR A 164 -29.70 4.02 -6.35
N ASP A 165 -29.77 5.35 -6.40
CA ASP A 165 -30.13 6.06 -7.65
C ASP A 165 -29.13 5.79 -8.79
N VAL A 166 -27.84 5.78 -8.52
CA VAL A 166 -26.80 5.52 -9.52
C VAL A 166 -26.80 4.05 -9.97
N LEU A 167 -27.00 3.10 -9.05
CA LEU A 167 -27.03 1.67 -9.36
C LEU A 167 -28.28 1.23 -10.14
N TYR A 168 -29.44 1.85 -9.85
CA TYR A 168 -30.71 1.46 -10.45
C TYR A 168 -31.08 2.33 -11.67
N ASN A 169 -30.45 3.48 -11.84
CA ASN A 169 -30.69 4.37 -12.98
C ASN A 169 -29.54 4.29 -13.96
N SER A 170 -29.67 3.40 -14.96
CA SER A 170 -28.66 3.20 -16.01
C SER A 170 -28.32 4.47 -16.78
N ALA A 171 -29.25 5.39 -16.93
CA ALA A 171 -29.04 6.68 -17.59
C ALA A 171 -28.18 7.62 -16.73
N ALA A 172 -28.43 7.68 -15.41
CA ALA A 172 -27.62 8.48 -14.49
C ALA A 172 -26.19 7.94 -14.41
N TYR A 173 -26.02 6.62 -14.37
CA TYR A 173 -24.69 5.98 -14.41
C TYR A 173 -23.97 6.25 -15.72
N ALA A 174 -24.65 6.15 -16.87
CA ALA A 174 -24.05 6.42 -18.17
C ALA A 174 -23.59 7.89 -18.32
N ALA A 175 -24.34 8.84 -17.77
CA ALA A 175 -24.03 10.28 -17.81
C ALA A 175 -22.95 10.71 -16.80
N MET A 176 -22.59 9.85 -15.84
CA MET A 176 -21.63 10.17 -14.79
C MET A 176 -20.21 10.33 -15.36
N THR A 177 -19.56 11.44 -14.99
CA THR A 177 -18.16 11.67 -15.33
C THR A 177 -17.22 10.99 -14.31
N PRO A 178 -15.94 10.67 -14.68
CA PRO A 178 -14.95 10.18 -13.72
C PRO A 178 -14.75 11.08 -12.50
N PHE A 179 -14.88 12.38 -12.68
CA PHE A 179 -14.75 13.37 -11.62
C PHE A 179 -15.93 13.32 -10.62
N ASP A 180 -17.14 13.06 -11.10
CA ASP A 180 -18.31 12.90 -10.24
C ASP A 180 -18.24 11.59 -9.45
N ALA A 181 -17.76 10.51 -10.08
CA ALA A 181 -17.48 9.26 -9.40
C ALA A 181 -16.43 9.43 -8.27
N LEU A 182 -15.34 10.18 -8.53
CA LEU A 182 -14.31 10.49 -7.54
C LEU A 182 -14.84 11.29 -6.34
N LYS A 183 -15.85 12.17 -6.56
CA LYS A 183 -16.51 12.92 -5.47
C LYS A 183 -17.38 12.01 -4.59
N MET A 184 -17.96 10.97 -5.17
CA MET A 184 -18.83 10.03 -4.45
C MET A 184 -18.07 9.00 -3.63
N ILE A 185 -16.83 8.64 -4.03
CA ILE A 185 -16.00 7.72 -3.27
C ILE A 185 -15.51 8.41 -1.98
N PRO A 186 -15.69 7.77 -0.82
CA PRO A 186 -15.08 8.26 0.42
C PRO A 186 -13.56 8.37 0.25
N LYS A 187 -13.02 9.56 0.48
CA LYS A 187 -11.58 9.85 0.29
C LYS A 187 -10.69 8.93 1.14
N THR A 188 -11.20 8.43 2.25
CA THR A 188 -10.54 7.46 3.12
C THR A 188 -10.23 6.14 2.41
N LEU A 189 -11.08 5.70 1.48
CA LEU A 189 -10.85 4.50 0.68
C LEU A 189 -9.64 4.63 -0.25
N LEU A 190 -9.39 5.83 -0.78
CA LEU A 190 -8.22 6.09 -1.63
C LEU A 190 -6.89 6.06 -0.84
N ILE A 191 -6.93 6.18 0.48
CA ILE A 191 -5.74 6.07 1.33
C ILE A 191 -5.43 4.60 1.66
N ASN A 192 -6.41 3.70 1.51
CA ASN A 192 -6.24 2.29 1.84
C ASN A 192 -5.37 1.58 0.79
N PRO A 193 -4.22 1.01 1.18
CA PRO A 193 -3.38 0.23 0.25
C PRO A 193 -4.09 -1.02 -0.27
N GLY A 194 -5.01 -1.61 0.50
CA GLY A 194 -5.81 -2.75 0.07
C GLY A 194 -6.74 -2.42 -1.10
N VAL A 195 -7.38 -1.24 -1.09
CA VAL A 195 -8.23 -0.78 -2.22
C VAL A 195 -7.38 -0.53 -3.46
N GLY A 196 -6.19 0.06 -3.29
CA GLY A 196 -5.23 0.23 -4.38
C GLY A 196 -4.78 -1.11 -4.97
N LEU A 197 -4.52 -2.10 -4.13
CA LEU A 197 -4.15 -3.45 -4.57
C LEU A 197 -5.29 -4.13 -5.35
N VAL A 198 -6.51 -4.07 -4.82
CA VAL A 198 -7.70 -4.66 -5.47
C VAL A 198 -7.96 -4.00 -6.82
N SER A 199 -7.87 -2.67 -6.92
CA SER A 199 -8.03 -1.98 -8.20
C SER A 199 -6.89 -2.28 -9.19
N LEU A 200 -5.66 -2.50 -8.72
CA LEU A 200 -4.56 -2.95 -9.56
C LEU A 200 -4.82 -4.35 -10.11
N ILE A 201 -5.27 -5.27 -9.27
CA ILE A 201 -5.63 -6.63 -9.67
C ILE A 201 -6.75 -6.58 -10.71
N GLU A 202 -7.79 -5.80 -10.48
CA GLU A 202 -8.91 -5.67 -11.41
C GLU A 202 -8.48 -5.11 -12.77
N SER A 203 -7.62 -4.08 -12.78
CA SER A 203 -7.09 -3.52 -14.03
C SER A 203 -6.30 -4.53 -14.86
N GLN A 204 -5.73 -5.54 -14.21
CA GLN A 204 -4.90 -6.57 -14.85
C GLN A 204 -5.71 -7.81 -15.28
N THR A 205 -6.75 -8.16 -14.54
CA THR A 205 -7.46 -9.43 -14.70
C THR A 205 -8.89 -9.32 -15.19
N GLY A 206 -9.60 -8.24 -14.82
CA GLY A 206 -11.05 -8.12 -15.01
C GLY A 206 -11.88 -9.19 -14.30
N MET A 207 -11.25 -9.99 -13.40
CA MET A 207 -11.91 -11.17 -12.79
C MET A 207 -12.79 -10.80 -11.60
N ILE A 208 -12.41 -9.77 -10.83
CA ILE A 208 -13.08 -9.45 -9.56
C ILE A 208 -14.49 -8.95 -9.82
N GLN A 209 -14.69 -8.14 -10.87
CA GLN A 209 -16.00 -7.58 -11.20
C GLN A 209 -17.01 -8.68 -11.57
N SER A 210 -16.58 -9.74 -12.26
CA SER A 210 -17.46 -10.86 -12.63
C SER A 210 -17.95 -11.63 -11.41
N ASP A 211 -17.10 -11.83 -10.41
CA ASP A 211 -17.42 -12.59 -9.20
C ASP A 211 -18.27 -11.76 -8.23
N PHE A 212 -18.03 -10.45 -8.13
CA PHE A 212 -18.78 -9.55 -7.25
C PHE A 212 -20.03 -8.96 -7.89
N ALA A 213 -20.21 -9.05 -9.21
CA ALA A 213 -21.44 -8.60 -9.90
C ALA A 213 -22.70 -9.28 -9.38
N SER A 214 -22.59 -10.51 -8.85
CA SER A 214 -23.68 -11.23 -8.20
C SER A 214 -23.98 -10.74 -6.77
N MET A 215 -23.05 -10.04 -6.12
CA MET A 215 -23.24 -9.48 -4.79
C MET A 215 -24.00 -8.14 -4.88
N ARG A 216 -25.32 -8.18 -4.60
CA ARG A 216 -26.15 -6.99 -4.44
C ARG A 216 -25.69 -6.23 -3.19
N GLY A 217 -25.01 -5.11 -3.32
CA GLY A 217 -24.65 -4.33 -2.16
C GLY A 217 -23.61 -3.22 -2.40
N ARG A 218 -23.14 -2.66 -1.31
CA ARG A 218 -22.21 -1.52 -1.26
C ARG A 218 -20.86 -1.81 -1.92
N LEU A 219 -20.40 -3.06 -1.89
CA LEU A 219 -19.18 -3.48 -2.56
C LEU A 219 -19.30 -3.34 -4.08
N ASN A 220 -20.42 -3.79 -4.65
CA ASN A 220 -20.68 -3.62 -6.09
C ASN A 220 -20.72 -2.14 -6.49
N ALA A 221 -21.36 -1.29 -5.67
CA ALA A 221 -21.37 0.16 -5.89
C ALA A 221 -19.96 0.75 -5.90
N MET A 222 -19.07 0.32 -5.02
CA MET A 222 -17.68 0.76 -4.99
C MET A 222 -16.97 0.35 -6.29
N PHE A 223 -17.12 -0.90 -6.72
CA PHE A 223 -16.50 -1.37 -7.96
C PHE A 223 -17.00 -0.61 -9.18
N LEU A 224 -18.29 -0.32 -9.28
CA LEU A 224 -18.87 0.50 -10.37
C LEU A 224 -18.33 1.94 -10.37
N LEU A 225 -18.13 2.54 -9.18
CA LEU A 225 -17.52 3.87 -9.08
C LEU A 225 -16.04 3.85 -9.45
N LEU A 226 -15.30 2.80 -9.05
CA LEU A 226 -13.90 2.62 -9.43
C LEU A 226 -13.75 2.38 -10.93
N GLU A 227 -14.68 1.64 -11.54
CA GLU A 227 -14.76 1.44 -12.99
C GLU A 227 -14.91 2.77 -13.74
N LYS A 228 -15.80 3.67 -13.27
CA LYS A 228 -15.99 4.99 -13.85
C LYS A 228 -14.77 5.90 -13.77
N ILE A 229 -13.98 5.79 -12.70
CA ILE A 229 -12.70 6.54 -12.59
C ILE A 229 -11.65 5.92 -13.52
N GLY A 230 -11.75 4.63 -13.78
CA GLY A 230 -10.80 3.81 -14.52
C GLY A 230 -9.89 3.03 -13.56
N TYR A 231 -10.00 1.72 -13.60
CA TYR A 231 -9.16 0.84 -12.78
C TYR A 231 -7.66 1.02 -13.00
N GLU A 232 -7.27 1.56 -14.14
CA GLU A 232 -5.87 1.88 -14.43
C GLU A 232 -5.37 3.10 -13.64
N VAL A 233 -6.23 4.09 -13.43
CA VAL A 233 -5.87 5.37 -12.79
C VAL A 233 -5.84 5.26 -11.27
N VAL A 234 -6.74 4.46 -10.68
CA VAL A 234 -6.90 4.33 -9.22
C VAL A 234 -5.63 3.84 -8.52
N PRO A 235 -4.90 2.81 -9.00
CA PRO A 235 -3.66 2.38 -8.35
C PRO A 235 -2.59 3.47 -8.35
N PHE A 236 -2.44 4.22 -9.44
CA PHE A 236 -1.46 5.31 -9.52
C PHE A 236 -1.83 6.47 -8.58
N LEU A 237 -3.12 6.81 -8.49
CA LEU A 237 -3.61 7.81 -7.56
C LEU A 237 -3.36 7.38 -6.11
N ASN A 238 -3.64 6.12 -5.79
CA ASN A 238 -3.37 5.54 -4.47
C ASN A 238 -1.87 5.57 -4.15
N MET A 239 -1.00 5.16 -5.07
CA MET A 239 0.46 5.25 -4.89
C MET A 239 0.92 6.69 -4.62
N ALA A 240 0.42 7.67 -5.37
CA ALA A 240 0.75 9.07 -5.16
C ALA A 240 0.34 9.56 -3.77
N ILE A 241 -0.89 9.23 -3.34
CA ILE A 241 -1.40 9.58 -2.01
C ILE A 241 -0.54 8.93 -0.92
N MET A 242 -0.18 7.65 -1.08
CA MET A 242 0.65 6.92 -0.12
C MET A 242 2.06 7.54 0.00
N ILE A 243 2.69 7.92 -1.11
CA ILE A 243 4.01 8.58 -1.09
C ILE A 243 3.91 9.95 -0.40
N ILE A 244 2.91 10.75 -0.71
CA ILE A 244 2.70 12.07 -0.08
C ILE A 244 2.47 11.89 1.43
N ALA A 245 1.61 10.96 1.83
CA ALA A 245 1.37 10.66 3.24
C ALA A 245 2.66 10.20 3.95
N ALA A 246 3.45 9.32 3.32
CA ALA A 246 4.72 8.85 3.85
C ALA A 246 5.71 10.00 4.08
N LEU A 247 5.85 10.91 3.13
CA LEU A 247 6.72 12.08 3.25
C LEU A 247 6.28 13.00 4.40
N ILE A 248 4.97 13.23 4.57
CA ILE A 248 4.42 14.00 5.68
C ILE A 248 4.77 13.32 7.01
N LEU A 249 4.58 12.00 7.12
CA LEU A 249 4.90 11.24 8.32
C LEU A 249 6.39 11.32 8.68
N VAL A 250 7.27 11.26 7.69
CA VAL A 250 8.73 11.41 7.89
C VAL A 250 9.09 12.83 8.37
N CYS A 251 8.45 13.85 7.84
CA CYS A 251 8.62 15.23 8.32
C CYS A 251 8.20 15.37 9.78
N ILE A 252 7.06 14.80 10.16
CA ILE A 252 6.58 14.78 11.55
C ILE A 252 7.56 14.01 12.44
N ALA A 253 8.01 12.83 12.02
CA ALA A 253 8.99 12.03 12.75
C ALA A 253 10.29 12.81 13.00
N SER A 254 10.78 13.54 11.99
CA SER A 254 12.00 14.37 12.12
C SER A 254 11.83 15.51 13.11
N ALA A 255 10.64 16.09 13.19
CA ALA A 255 10.34 17.15 14.18
C ALA A 255 10.31 16.60 15.62
N LEU A 256 9.85 15.35 15.80
CA LEU A 256 9.81 14.68 17.11
C LEU A 256 11.20 14.28 17.63
N VAL A 257 12.15 14.00 16.74
CA VAL A 257 13.53 13.60 17.09
C VAL A 257 14.41 14.83 17.38
N ARG A 258 13.97 16.06 17.05
CA ARG A 258 14.76 17.26 17.32
C ARG A 258 15.09 17.41 18.82
N PRO A 259 16.37 17.67 19.19
CA PRO A 259 16.72 17.93 20.57
C PRO A 259 15.99 19.17 21.05
N ARG A 260 15.29 19.09 22.19
CA ARG A 260 14.78 20.27 22.87
C ARG A 260 15.98 21.08 23.34
N ARG A 261 16.17 22.30 22.77
CA ARG A 261 17.18 23.24 23.28
C ARG A 261 16.88 23.51 24.75
N VAL A 262 17.67 22.92 25.63
CA VAL A 262 17.65 23.26 27.06
C VAL A 262 18.12 24.70 27.13
N ARG A 263 17.19 25.61 27.41
CA ARG A 263 17.51 27.02 27.69
C ARG A 263 18.28 27.01 29.00
N VAL A 264 19.61 26.97 28.91
CA VAL A 264 20.46 27.16 30.08
C VAL A 264 20.11 28.59 30.63
N ARG A 265 19.35 28.62 31.68
CA ARG A 265 19.07 29.84 32.43
C ARG A 265 20.41 30.22 33.09
N ARG A 266 21.19 31.11 32.44
CA ARG A 266 22.29 31.78 33.13
C ARG A 266 21.69 32.46 34.35
N LYS A 267 21.94 31.90 35.53
CA LYS A 267 21.81 32.64 36.79
C LYS A 267 22.96 33.65 36.78
N ALA A 268 22.61 34.92 36.63
CA ALA A 268 23.48 36.04 36.94
C ALA A 268 23.54 36.21 38.45
#